data_9413e7af7f3404f7cdb9dfc3dfc1bc30
#
_entry.id   9413e7af7f3404f7cdb9dfc3dfc1bc30
#
_cell.length_a   1.000
_cell.length_b   1.000
_cell.length_c   1.000
_cell.angle_alpha   90.00
_cell.angle_beta   90.00
_cell.angle_gamma   90.00
#
_symmetry.space_group_name_H-M   'P 1'
#
loop_
_entity.id
_entity.type
_entity.pdbx_description
1 polymer ?
#
loop_
_entity_poly.entity_id
_entity_poly.type
_entity_poly.pdbx_seq_one_letter_code
_entity_poly.pdbx_strand_id
1 'polypeptide(L)'
;MKTRLYTPDVKLVLMASFFFLMSPMLINPVIAGFAHGIGASSVLAGTIAGLTNLTSLVLRPLAGNLTDRVSKYRLTFVGGCLLLLASLGYSLTTNVTLIMLLRILNGLGYTLCSVCMATWMASLLPPDRIGSGMGIYGLANALGMACGPAISVFLYQHYSYQSVFWLAAGCSLLLIIMIQFVGDHGEPIVTPQTATTKHHIRIVQPRVIPVALILLLFSLPYFATQTYIVSYVAARHFHVAAGVFFPVYAGILLVLRIILRDWFDRVPFKRFIWLCLIFNLLGLIGLTDMNNWAMLLLGAAGLAAGYGLMFSICQAKALMLVPKADHGLANSTFYIGIDLGMSLGPIIGGLISSQLPMAWFYPVMMVTLPLIIVVYLVSRRQLA
;
A
#
# COMPACT_ATOMS: atom_id res chain seq x y z
N MET A 1 -3.99 27.30 20.75
CA MET A 1 -4.87 26.13 20.95
C MET A 1 -4.28 24.96 20.20
N LYS A 2 -4.02 23.81 20.85
CA LYS A 2 -3.61 22.59 20.13
C LYS A 2 -4.80 22.13 19.27
N THR A 3 -4.68 22.22 17.95
CA THR A 3 -5.68 21.73 17.01
C THR A 3 -5.92 20.23 17.27
N ARG A 4 -7.18 19.83 17.47
CA ARG A 4 -7.53 18.43 17.75
C ARG A 4 -7.28 17.60 16.49
N LEU A 5 -6.31 16.68 16.54
CA LEU A 5 -6.01 15.75 15.45
C LEU A 5 -7.15 14.71 15.23
N TYR A 6 -7.81 14.31 16.30
CA TYR A 6 -8.85 13.26 16.30
C TYR A 6 -10.25 13.85 16.30
N THR A 7 -10.66 14.43 15.19
CA THR A 7 -12.07 14.78 14.97
C THR A 7 -12.91 13.51 14.71
N PRO A 8 -14.25 13.55 14.87
CA PRO A 8 -15.11 12.43 14.49
C PRO A 8 -14.88 11.98 13.04
N ASP A 9 -14.77 12.91 12.11
CA ASP A 9 -14.55 12.65 10.68
C ASP A 9 -13.22 11.92 10.43
N VAL A 10 -12.13 12.37 11.08
CA VAL A 10 -10.82 11.68 11.02
C VAL A 10 -10.92 10.25 11.52
N LYS A 11 -11.62 9.99 12.62
CA LYS A 11 -11.80 8.63 13.13
C LYS A 11 -12.61 7.76 12.18
N LEU A 12 -13.69 8.28 11.62
CA LEU A 12 -14.53 7.57 10.64
C LEU A 12 -13.73 7.21 9.37
N VAL A 13 -12.98 8.18 8.82
CA VAL A 13 -12.13 7.93 7.64
C VAL A 13 -11.02 6.92 7.95
N LEU A 14 -10.41 6.93 9.14
CA LEU A 14 -9.43 5.92 9.55
C LEU A 14 -10.04 4.52 9.63
N MET A 15 -11.20 4.38 10.25
CA MET A 15 -11.91 3.09 10.35
C MET A 15 -12.36 2.60 8.96
N ALA A 16 -12.92 3.50 8.16
CA ALA A 16 -13.30 3.20 6.78
C ALA A 16 -12.10 2.74 5.94
N SER A 17 -10.91 3.35 6.12
CA SER A 17 -9.67 2.97 5.44
C SER A 17 -9.16 1.59 5.84
N PHE A 18 -9.32 1.21 7.11
CA PHE A 18 -9.01 -0.14 7.56
C PHE A 18 -9.87 -1.18 6.83
N PHE A 19 -11.19 -1.00 6.80
CA PHE A 19 -12.11 -1.92 6.10
C PHE A 19 -11.92 -1.90 4.59
N PHE A 20 -11.63 -0.73 4.02
CA PHE A 20 -11.27 -0.61 2.61
C PHE A 20 -10.11 -1.51 2.22
N LEU A 21 -8.99 -1.46 2.98
CA LEU A 21 -7.83 -2.27 2.65
C LEU A 21 -7.99 -3.74 3.03
N MET A 22 -8.70 -4.02 4.10
CA MET A 22 -8.97 -5.40 4.52
C MET A 22 -9.73 -6.18 3.44
N SER A 23 -10.70 -5.56 2.74
CA SER A 23 -11.51 -6.25 1.72
C SER A 23 -10.66 -6.86 0.58
N PRO A 24 -9.86 -6.14 -0.21
CA PRO A 24 -9.03 -6.75 -1.25
C PRO A 24 -7.93 -7.65 -0.68
N MET A 25 -7.41 -7.38 0.54
CA MET A 25 -6.39 -8.20 1.17
C MET A 25 -6.92 -9.56 1.66
N LEU A 26 -8.21 -9.69 1.93
CA LEU A 26 -8.87 -10.97 2.13
C LEU A 26 -8.89 -11.82 0.84
N ILE A 27 -9.15 -11.20 -0.30
CA ILE A 27 -9.33 -11.89 -1.59
C ILE A 27 -7.99 -12.33 -2.18
N ASN A 28 -6.97 -11.49 -2.12
CA ASN A 28 -5.70 -11.67 -2.83
C ASN A 28 -5.00 -13.02 -2.57
N PRO A 29 -4.92 -13.56 -1.34
CA PRO A 29 -4.22 -14.82 -1.09
C PRO A 29 -4.93 -16.05 -1.68
N VAL A 30 -6.24 -15.99 -1.84
CA VAL A 30 -7.07 -17.17 -2.17
C VAL A 30 -7.59 -17.19 -3.59
N ILE A 31 -7.57 -16.05 -4.30
CA ILE A 31 -8.24 -15.92 -5.61
C ILE A 31 -7.60 -16.80 -6.70
N ALA A 32 -6.26 -16.98 -6.68
CA ALA A 32 -5.59 -17.85 -7.64
C ALA A 32 -5.97 -19.31 -7.41
N GLY A 33 -5.98 -19.76 -6.15
CA GLY A 33 -6.42 -21.11 -5.78
C GLY A 33 -7.88 -21.36 -6.12
N PHE A 34 -8.75 -20.39 -5.86
CA PHE A 34 -10.16 -20.46 -6.27
C PHE A 34 -10.31 -20.56 -7.79
N ALA A 35 -9.64 -19.70 -8.55
CA ALA A 35 -9.68 -19.74 -10.01
C ALA A 35 -9.20 -21.09 -10.58
N HIS A 36 -8.12 -21.64 -10.03
CA HIS A 36 -7.62 -22.95 -10.40
C HIS A 36 -8.64 -24.06 -10.07
N GLY A 37 -9.27 -23.99 -8.89
CA GLY A 37 -10.29 -24.94 -8.45
C GLY A 37 -11.55 -25.00 -9.32
N ILE A 38 -11.87 -23.93 -10.03
CA ILE A 38 -13.00 -23.87 -11.00
C ILE A 38 -12.57 -24.10 -12.45
N GLY A 39 -11.33 -24.60 -12.69
CA GLY A 39 -10.86 -25.03 -14.01
C GLY A 39 -9.97 -24.04 -14.76
N ALA A 40 -9.53 -22.95 -14.17
CA ALA A 40 -8.55 -22.08 -14.79
C ALA A 40 -7.16 -22.76 -14.82
N SER A 41 -6.44 -22.62 -15.94
CA SER A 41 -5.04 -23.03 -15.99
C SER A 41 -4.19 -22.25 -14.98
N SER A 42 -3.04 -22.79 -14.56
CA SER A 42 -2.15 -22.11 -13.60
C SER A 42 -1.71 -20.73 -14.06
N VAL A 43 -1.46 -20.57 -15.37
CA VAL A 43 -1.13 -19.27 -15.98
C VAL A 43 -2.30 -18.29 -15.86
N LEU A 44 -3.50 -18.75 -16.17
CA LEU A 44 -4.72 -17.91 -16.11
C LEU A 44 -5.06 -17.55 -14.66
N ALA A 45 -4.91 -18.46 -13.71
CA ALA A 45 -5.10 -18.21 -12.28
C ALA A 45 -4.11 -17.17 -11.74
N GLY A 46 -2.85 -17.23 -12.14
CA GLY A 46 -1.84 -16.21 -11.83
C GLY A 46 -2.18 -14.84 -12.45
N THR A 47 -2.64 -14.84 -13.71
CA THR A 47 -3.11 -13.62 -14.39
C THR A 47 -4.28 -12.98 -13.64
N ILE A 48 -5.28 -13.77 -13.25
CA ILE A 48 -6.43 -13.33 -12.44
C ILE A 48 -5.95 -12.69 -11.13
N ALA A 49 -4.99 -13.31 -10.44
CA ALA A 49 -4.43 -12.75 -9.20
C ALA A 49 -3.78 -11.36 -9.43
N GLY A 50 -3.02 -11.20 -10.51
CA GLY A 50 -2.34 -9.95 -10.84
C GLY A 50 -3.23 -8.84 -11.43
N LEU A 51 -4.41 -9.20 -11.95
CA LEU A 51 -5.25 -8.29 -12.76
C LEU A 51 -5.71 -7.04 -11.99
N THR A 52 -5.98 -7.17 -10.69
CA THR A 52 -6.33 -6.02 -9.82
C THR A 52 -5.21 -4.97 -9.77
N ASN A 53 -3.97 -5.40 -9.59
CA ASN A 53 -2.82 -4.50 -9.50
C ASN A 53 -2.51 -3.86 -10.86
N LEU A 54 -2.63 -4.62 -11.94
CA LEU A 54 -2.45 -4.11 -13.30
C LEU A 54 -3.52 -3.06 -13.63
N THR A 55 -4.78 -3.33 -13.31
CA THR A 55 -5.89 -2.38 -13.47
C THR A 55 -5.64 -1.12 -12.64
N SER A 56 -5.19 -1.29 -11.40
CA SER A 56 -4.86 -0.18 -10.51
C SER A 56 -3.76 0.70 -11.12
N LEU A 57 -2.67 0.11 -11.55
CA LEU A 57 -1.53 0.85 -12.14
C LEU A 57 -1.97 1.72 -13.33
N VAL A 58 -2.75 1.14 -14.25
CA VAL A 58 -3.24 1.84 -15.45
C VAL A 58 -4.20 2.98 -15.10
N LEU A 59 -5.04 2.78 -14.09
CA LEU A 59 -6.10 3.74 -13.73
C LEU A 59 -5.67 4.78 -12.69
N ARG A 60 -4.48 4.67 -12.08
CA ARG A 60 -3.96 5.64 -11.10
C ARG A 60 -4.03 7.09 -11.59
N PRO A 61 -3.56 7.44 -12.81
CA PRO A 61 -3.63 8.81 -13.29
C PRO A 61 -5.05 9.34 -13.38
N LEU A 62 -5.99 8.48 -13.83
CA LEU A 62 -7.39 8.85 -13.94
C LEU A 62 -8.00 9.11 -12.55
N ALA A 63 -7.79 8.20 -11.60
CA ALA A 63 -8.27 8.33 -10.23
C ALA A 63 -7.73 9.60 -9.55
N GLY A 64 -6.44 9.94 -9.77
CA GLY A 64 -5.82 11.16 -9.25
C GLY A 64 -6.50 12.42 -9.75
N ASN A 65 -6.68 12.52 -11.09
CA ASN A 65 -7.36 13.68 -11.69
C ASN A 65 -8.83 13.79 -11.27
N LEU A 66 -9.54 12.63 -11.14
CA LEU A 66 -10.93 12.63 -10.66
C LEU A 66 -11.02 13.08 -9.19
N THR A 67 -10.10 12.65 -8.35
CA THR A 67 -10.07 12.99 -6.91
C THR A 67 -9.87 14.50 -6.69
N ASP A 68 -9.17 15.18 -7.59
CA ASP A 68 -8.99 16.62 -7.51
C ASP A 68 -10.22 17.43 -8.02
N ARG A 69 -11.12 16.77 -8.78
CA ARG A 69 -12.27 17.42 -9.45
C ARG A 69 -13.63 17.04 -8.91
N VAL A 70 -13.73 15.88 -8.26
CA VAL A 70 -14.98 15.33 -7.76
C VAL A 70 -14.87 15.15 -6.25
N SER A 71 -15.99 15.22 -5.54
CA SER A 71 -16.07 14.96 -4.10
C SER A 71 -15.45 13.60 -3.76
N LYS A 72 -14.55 13.59 -2.75
CA LYS A 72 -13.88 12.37 -2.28
C LYS A 72 -14.90 11.36 -1.75
N TYR A 73 -15.97 11.86 -1.12
CA TYR A 73 -17.10 11.04 -0.70
C TYR A 73 -17.72 10.28 -1.87
N ARG A 74 -18.10 10.98 -2.97
CA ARG A 74 -18.75 10.34 -4.13
C ARG A 74 -17.86 9.29 -4.78
N LEU A 75 -16.59 9.60 -4.98
CA LEU A 75 -15.65 8.66 -5.59
C LEU A 75 -15.36 7.46 -4.70
N THR A 76 -15.25 7.67 -3.37
CA THR A 76 -15.07 6.57 -2.41
C THR A 76 -16.32 5.71 -2.34
N PHE A 77 -17.52 6.31 -2.39
CA PHE A 77 -18.79 5.57 -2.44
C PHE A 77 -18.87 4.68 -3.69
N VAL A 78 -18.60 5.24 -4.87
CA VAL A 78 -18.55 4.45 -6.12
C VAL A 78 -17.50 3.35 -6.02
N GLY A 79 -16.29 3.67 -5.57
CA GLY A 79 -15.22 2.68 -5.37
C GLY A 79 -15.61 1.56 -4.40
N GLY A 80 -16.25 1.92 -3.28
CA GLY A 80 -16.78 0.96 -2.30
C GLY A 80 -17.86 0.05 -2.88
N CYS A 81 -18.77 0.60 -3.67
CA CYS A 81 -19.80 -0.18 -4.40
C CYS A 81 -19.18 -1.16 -5.40
N LEU A 82 -18.14 -0.73 -6.14
CA LEU A 82 -17.41 -1.61 -7.05
C LEU A 82 -16.71 -2.76 -6.31
N LEU A 83 -16.09 -2.48 -5.16
CA LEU A 83 -15.48 -3.50 -4.30
C LEU A 83 -16.53 -4.48 -3.76
N LEU A 84 -17.67 -3.97 -3.29
CA LEU A 84 -18.77 -4.78 -2.80
C LEU A 84 -19.33 -5.70 -3.89
N LEU A 85 -19.64 -5.14 -5.08
CA LEU A 85 -20.15 -5.90 -6.22
C LEU A 85 -19.16 -6.98 -6.67
N ALA A 86 -17.85 -6.65 -6.74
CA ALA A 86 -16.83 -7.63 -7.08
C ALA A 86 -16.77 -8.77 -6.05
N SER A 87 -16.78 -8.45 -4.75
CA SER A 87 -16.71 -9.44 -3.67
C SER A 87 -17.95 -10.34 -3.65
N LEU A 88 -19.14 -9.79 -3.82
CA LEU A 88 -20.39 -10.56 -3.99
C LEU A 88 -20.35 -11.43 -5.25
N GLY A 89 -19.87 -10.87 -6.37
CA GLY A 89 -19.74 -11.61 -7.61
C GLY A 89 -18.83 -12.84 -7.49
N TYR A 90 -17.71 -12.76 -6.76
CA TYR A 90 -16.85 -13.93 -6.52
C TYR A 90 -17.56 -15.05 -5.76
N SER A 91 -18.45 -14.70 -4.81
CA SER A 91 -19.20 -15.70 -4.05
C SER A 91 -20.32 -16.40 -4.85
N LEU A 92 -20.77 -15.76 -5.93
CA LEU A 92 -21.95 -16.20 -6.70
C LEU A 92 -21.59 -16.86 -8.05
N THR A 93 -20.34 -16.76 -8.52
CA THR A 93 -19.96 -17.28 -9.84
C THR A 93 -18.80 -18.27 -9.78
N THR A 94 -18.87 -19.24 -10.70
CA THR A 94 -17.76 -20.18 -11.00
C THR A 94 -17.25 -20.00 -12.44
N ASN A 95 -17.72 -18.97 -13.14
CA ASN A 95 -17.27 -18.70 -14.51
C ASN A 95 -15.96 -17.90 -14.48
N VAL A 96 -14.90 -18.47 -15.04
CA VAL A 96 -13.53 -17.90 -15.05
C VAL A 96 -13.51 -16.52 -15.72
N THR A 97 -14.21 -16.35 -16.86
CA THR A 97 -14.25 -15.06 -17.56
C THR A 97 -14.93 -13.97 -16.72
N LEU A 98 -16.01 -14.33 -16.04
CA LEU A 98 -16.71 -13.39 -15.16
C LEU A 98 -15.82 -13.01 -13.97
N ILE A 99 -15.04 -13.94 -13.41
CA ILE A 99 -14.07 -13.65 -12.34
C ILE A 99 -13.00 -12.66 -12.83
N MET A 100 -12.51 -12.79 -14.07
CA MET A 100 -11.59 -11.81 -14.66
C MET A 100 -12.21 -10.41 -14.72
N LEU A 101 -13.45 -10.28 -15.17
CA LEU A 101 -14.16 -9.00 -15.19
C LEU A 101 -14.35 -8.43 -13.78
N LEU A 102 -14.71 -9.28 -12.82
CA LEU A 102 -14.83 -8.88 -11.41
C LEU A 102 -13.49 -8.46 -10.81
N ARG A 103 -12.34 -9.03 -11.24
CA ARG A 103 -11.01 -8.58 -10.83
C ARG A 103 -10.67 -7.19 -11.37
N ILE A 104 -11.06 -6.88 -12.61
CA ILE A 104 -10.96 -5.53 -13.18
C ILE A 104 -11.83 -4.56 -12.37
N LEU A 105 -13.06 -4.95 -12.07
CA LEU A 105 -13.98 -4.16 -11.26
C LEU A 105 -13.43 -3.89 -9.86
N ASN A 106 -12.84 -4.91 -9.23
CA ASN A 106 -12.16 -4.82 -7.94
C ASN A 106 -10.97 -3.86 -8.01
N GLY A 107 -10.17 -3.93 -9.09
CA GLY A 107 -9.04 -3.02 -9.34
C GLY A 107 -9.48 -1.56 -9.52
N LEU A 108 -10.59 -1.31 -10.22
CA LEU A 108 -11.22 0.01 -10.33
C LEU A 108 -11.61 0.55 -8.95
N GLY A 109 -12.36 -0.23 -8.17
CA GLY A 109 -12.79 0.14 -6.82
C GLY A 109 -11.61 0.40 -5.89
N TYR A 110 -10.61 -0.48 -5.90
CA TYR A 110 -9.36 -0.33 -5.14
C TYR A 110 -8.63 0.97 -5.49
N THR A 111 -8.48 1.26 -6.78
CA THR A 111 -7.78 2.46 -7.25
C THR A 111 -8.48 3.74 -6.79
N LEU A 112 -9.78 3.84 -6.99
CA LEU A 112 -10.57 4.99 -6.56
C LEU A 112 -10.47 5.19 -5.03
N CYS A 113 -10.77 4.15 -4.26
CA CYS A 113 -10.73 4.25 -2.79
C CYS A 113 -9.34 4.60 -2.27
N SER A 114 -8.26 3.98 -2.79
CA SER A 114 -6.90 4.22 -2.28
C SER A 114 -6.44 5.66 -2.46
N VAL A 115 -6.73 6.28 -3.61
CA VAL A 115 -6.38 7.69 -3.88
C VAL A 115 -7.31 8.64 -3.12
N CYS A 116 -8.61 8.38 -3.17
CA CYS A 116 -9.62 9.24 -2.54
C CYS A 116 -9.51 9.26 -1.02
N MET A 117 -9.42 8.10 -0.37
CA MET A 117 -9.34 8.01 1.10
C MET A 117 -8.08 8.69 1.65
N ALA A 118 -6.93 8.52 0.98
CA ALA A 118 -5.69 9.20 1.35
C ALA A 118 -5.79 10.72 1.20
N THR A 119 -6.39 11.18 0.09
CA THR A 119 -6.60 12.62 -0.17
C THR A 119 -7.65 13.20 0.78
N TRP A 120 -8.72 12.47 1.05
CA TRP A 120 -9.77 12.86 1.99
C TRP A 120 -9.21 12.99 3.41
N MET A 121 -8.47 11.98 3.87
CA MET A 121 -7.77 12.04 5.16
C MET A 121 -6.89 13.29 5.25
N ALA A 122 -6.09 13.58 4.20
CA ALA A 122 -5.21 14.74 4.18
C ALA A 122 -5.97 16.08 4.24
N SER A 123 -7.17 16.16 3.63
CA SER A 123 -7.99 17.37 3.67
C SER A 123 -8.60 17.65 5.04
N LEU A 124 -8.84 16.62 5.84
CA LEU A 124 -9.37 16.71 7.21
C LEU A 124 -8.32 17.09 8.24
N LEU A 125 -7.03 16.99 7.90
CA LEU A 125 -5.93 17.25 8.82
C LEU A 125 -5.53 18.72 8.85
N PRO A 126 -5.17 19.28 10.03
CA PRO A 126 -4.53 20.58 10.11
C PRO A 126 -3.19 20.58 9.37
N PRO A 127 -2.79 21.70 8.72
CA PRO A 127 -1.54 21.78 7.94
C PRO A 127 -0.28 21.44 8.74
N ASP A 128 -0.26 21.76 10.05
CA ASP A 128 0.84 21.48 10.99
C ASP A 128 0.86 20.03 11.49
N ARG A 129 -0.14 19.21 11.14
CA ARG A 129 -0.33 17.83 11.62
C ARG A 129 -0.49 16.80 10.48
N ILE A 130 -0.18 17.15 9.26
CA ILE A 130 -0.29 16.24 8.10
C ILE A 130 0.60 15.01 8.32
N GLY A 131 1.83 15.19 8.80
CA GLY A 131 2.76 14.07 9.04
C GLY A 131 2.23 13.06 10.02
N SER A 132 1.85 13.51 11.23
CA SER A 132 1.31 12.62 12.27
C SER A 132 -0.03 11.99 11.87
N GLY A 133 -0.89 12.74 11.20
CA GLY A 133 -2.18 12.25 10.72
C GLY A 133 -2.03 11.18 9.62
N MET A 134 -1.15 11.39 8.65
CA MET A 134 -0.85 10.39 7.61
C MET A 134 -0.08 9.20 8.17
N GLY A 135 0.70 9.39 9.24
CA GLY A 135 1.31 8.29 10.00
C GLY A 135 0.26 7.33 10.59
N ILE A 136 -0.80 7.86 11.21
CA ILE A 136 -1.92 7.07 11.76
C ILE A 136 -2.76 6.46 10.63
N TYR A 137 -3.00 7.19 9.54
CA TYR A 137 -3.66 6.66 8.34
C TYR A 137 -2.90 5.45 7.78
N GLY A 138 -1.58 5.58 7.65
CA GLY A 138 -0.73 4.48 7.24
C GLY A 138 -0.74 3.30 8.21
N LEU A 139 -0.96 3.53 9.53
CA LEU A 139 -1.15 2.48 10.52
C LEU A 139 -2.45 1.71 10.29
N ALA A 140 -3.57 2.41 10.10
CA ALA A 140 -4.86 1.79 9.77
C ALA A 140 -4.75 0.91 8.51
N ASN A 141 -4.04 1.42 7.50
CA ASN A 141 -3.75 0.69 6.27
C ASN A 141 -2.89 -0.57 6.53
N ALA A 142 -1.83 -0.45 7.31
CA ALA A 142 -0.96 -1.57 7.63
C ALA A 142 -1.70 -2.68 8.40
N LEU A 143 -2.59 -2.31 9.32
CA LEU A 143 -3.45 -3.27 10.04
C LEU A 143 -4.39 -4.00 9.08
N GLY A 144 -5.05 -3.29 8.16
CA GLY A 144 -5.91 -3.91 7.13
C GLY A 144 -5.12 -4.89 6.24
N MET A 145 -3.90 -4.49 5.83
CA MET A 145 -3.00 -5.33 5.02
C MET A 145 -2.48 -6.55 5.78
N ALA A 146 -2.31 -6.49 7.08
CA ALA A 146 -1.83 -7.61 7.89
C ALA A 146 -2.96 -8.57 8.30
N CYS A 147 -4.10 -8.04 8.72
CA CYS A 147 -5.25 -8.83 9.18
C CYS A 147 -5.92 -9.58 8.01
N GLY A 148 -6.04 -8.93 6.85
CA GLY A 148 -6.72 -9.50 5.69
C GLY A 148 -6.20 -10.89 5.29
N PRO A 149 -4.91 -11.06 4.93
CA PRO A 149 -4.36 -12.35 4.55
C PRO A 149 -4.43 -13.41 5.66
N ALA A 150 -4.17 -13.02 6.92
CA ALA A 150 -4.22 -13.95 8.05
C ALA A 150 -5.62 -14.54 8.24
N ILE A 151 -6.65 -13.68 8.23
CA ILE A 151 -8.05 -14.10 8.35
C ILE A 151 -8.47 -14.88 7.10
N SER A 152 -8.03 -14.48 5.92
CA SER A 152 -8.32 -15.14 4.65
C SER A 152 -7.88 -16.60 4.65
N VAL A 153 -6.62 -16.85 5.01
CA VAL A 153 -6.05 -18.21 5.06
C VAL A 153 -6.78 -19.06 6.11
N PHE A 154 -7.04 -18.50 7.29
CA PHE A 154 -7.80 -19.18 8.33
C PHE A 154 -9.21 -19.58 7.86
N LEU A 155 -9.96 -18.66 7.26
CA LEU A 155 -11.30 -18.93 6.76
C LEU A 155 -11.31 -19.94 5.63
N TYR A 156 -10.37 -19.85 4.71
CA TYR A 156 -10.24 -20.82 3.62
C TYR A 156 -9.94 -22.23 4.13
N GLN A 157 -9.02 -22.37 5.10
CA GLN A 157 -8.62 -23.67 5.63
C GLN A 157 -9.70 -24.35 6.48
N HIS A 158 -10.52 -23.58 7.20
CA HIS A 158 -11.52 -24.13 8.13
C HIS A 158 -12.95 -24.11 7.57
N TYR A 159 -13.22 -23.32 6.55
CA TYR A 159 -14.56 -23.19 5.96
C TYR A 159 -14.52 -23.31 4.43
N SER A 160 -14.48 -22.19 3.70
CA SER A 160 -14.54 -22.18 2.24
C SER A 160 -14.02 -20.87 1.63
N TYR A 161 -13.82 -20.85 0.31
CA TYR A 161 -13.56 -19.63 -0.45
C TYR A 161 -14.72 -18.61 -0.33
N GLN A 162 -15.95 -19.09 -0.35
CA GLN A 162 -17.15 -18.25 -0.24
C GLN A 162 -17.17 -17.47 1.07
N SER A 163 -16.77 -18.07 2.19
CA SER A 163 -16.70 -17.38 3.49
C SER A 163 -15.75 -16.19 3.45
N VAL A 164 -14.62 -16.31 2.72
CA VAL A 164 -13.67 -15.21 2.53
C VAL A 164 -14.31 -14.08 1.71
N PHE A 165 -15.01 -14.43 0.63
CA PHE A 165 -15.64 -13.43 -0.25
C PHE A 165 -16.82 -12.71 0.44
N TRP A 166 -17.61 -13.41 1.25
CA TRP A 166 -18.66 -12.80 2.07
C TRP A 166 -18.09 -11.84 3.11
N LEU A 167 -17.00 -12.19 3.77
CA LEU A 167 -16.34 -11.28 4.72
C LEU A 167 -15.75 -10.06 4.00
N ALA A 168 -15.16 -10.23 2.82
CA ALA A 168 -14.65 -9.13 1.99
C ALA A 168 -15.79 -8.19 1.57
N ALA A 169 -16.96 -8.73 1.20
CA ALA A 169 -18.16 -7.96 0.93
C ALA A 169 -18.64 -7.19 2.16
N GLY A 170 -18.66 -7.83 3.34
CA GLY A 170 -18.98 -7.19 4.61
C GLY A 170 -18.04 -6.02 4.95
N CYS A 171 -16.73 -6.17 4.72
CA CYS A 171 -15.77 -5.08 4.88
C CYS A 171 -16.06 -3.92 3.91
N SER A 172 -16.38 -4.20 2.64
CA SER A 172 -16.73 -3.16 1.67
C SER A 172 -18.04 -2.46 2.04
N LEU A 173 -19.01 -3.18 2.59
CA LEU A 173 -20.26 -2.61 3.09
C LEU A 173 -20.01 -1.70 4.31
N LEU A 174 -19.16 -2.14 5.25
CA LEU A 174 -18.77 -1.32 6.41
C LEU A 174 -18.05 -0.03 5.98
N LEU A 175 -17.16 -0.08 4.99
CA LEU A 175 -16.59 1.11 4.38
C LEU A 175 -17.70 2.07 3.92
N ILE A 176 -18.66 1.57 3.10
CA ILE A 176 -19.75 2.37 2.54
C ILE A 176 -20.59 2.99 3.65
N ILE A 177 -20.93 2.22 4.68
CA ILE A 177 -21.73 2.71 5.82
C ILE A 177 -20.97 3.80 6.57
N MET A 178 -19.69 3.60 6.89
CA MET A 178 -18.91 4.54 7.68
C MET A 178 -18.74 5.89 7.01
N ILE A 179 -18.54 5.92 5.69
CA ILE A 179 -18.38 7.19 4.97
C ILE A 179 -19.66 8.02 4.93
N GLN A 180 -20.84 7.44 5.15
CA GLN A 180 -22.11 8.19 5.23
C GLN A 180 -22.14 9.14 6.45
N PHE A 181 -21.42 8.82 7.51
CA PHE A 181 -21.40 9.59 8.76
C PHE A 181 -20.28 10.64 8.80
N VAL A 182 -19.46 10.76 7.75
CA VAL A 182 -18.43 11.79 7.65
C VAL A 182 -19.08 13.10 7.23
N GLY A 183 -18.97 14.11 8.08
CA GLY A 183 -19.62 15.42 7.86
C GLY A 183 -18.98 16.23 6.73
N ASP A 184 -17.67 16.17 6.59
CA ASP A 184 -16.93 16.81 5.48
C ASP A 184 -16.85 15.85 4.29
N HIS A 185 -17.61 16.11 3.24
CA HIS A 185 -17.68 15.28 2.03
C HIS A 185 -16.45 15.41 1.11
N GLY A 186 -15.44 16.16 1.52
CA GLY A 186 -14.20 16.33 0.77
C GLY A 186 -14.43 16.91 -0.62
N GLU A 187 -15.20 18.00 -0.70
CA GLU A 187 -15.47 18.68 -1.95
C GLU A 187 -14.18 19.20 -2.61
N PRO A 188 -14.11 19.29 -3.94
CA PRO A 188 -12.94 19.78 -4.65
C PRO A 188 -12.69 21.26 -4.33
N ILE A 189 -11.41 21.62 -4.19
CA ILE A 189 -11.01 23.01 -3.98
C ILE A 189 -11.00 23.69 -5.35
N VAL A 190 -12.02 24.52 -5.61
CA VAL A 190 -12.10 25.31 -6.84
C VAL A 190 -11.19 26.52 -6.69
N THR A 191 -10.12 26.58 -7.48
CA THR A 191 -9.29 27.78 -7.61
C THR A 191 -9.59 28.48 -8.92
N PRO A 192 -9.46 29.83 -9.03
CA PRO A 192 -9.69 30.56 -10.29
C PRO A 192 -8.87 30.00 -11.47
N GLN A 193 -7.71 29.40 -11.21
CA GLN A 193 -6.86 28.80 -12.23
C GLN A 193 -7.42 27.43 -12.74
N THR A 194 -8.22 26.72 -11.95
CA THR A 194 -8.85 25.47 -12.40
C THR A 194 -10.07 25.68 -13.28
N ALA A 195 -10.67 26.88 -13.24
CA ALA A 195 -11.84 27.21 -14.04
C ALA A 195 -11.53 27.55 -15.53
N THR A 196 -10.29 27.93 -15.83
CA THR A 196 -9.88 28.43 -17.15
C THR A 196 -8.96 27.52 -17.97
N THR A 197 -8.39 26.47 -17.38
CA THR A 197 -7.45 25.57 -18.08
C THR A 197 -8.18 24.46 -18.83
N LYS A 198 -7.92 24.31 -20.14
CA LYS A 198 -8.30 23.14 -20.94
C LYS A 198 -7.93 21.86 -20.21
N HIS A 199 -8.90 20.97 -20.06
CA HIS A 199 -8.83 19.74 -19.27
C HIS A 199 -7.87 18.70 -19.87
N HIS A 200 -6.55 18.90 -19.72
CA HIS A 200 -5.61 17.81 -19.99
C HIS A 200 -5.52 16.89 -18.77
N ILE A 201 -5.70 15.58 -18.99
CA ILE A 201 -5.44 14.55 -17.97
C ILE A 201 -3.93 14.53 -17.73
N ARG A 202 -3.51 14.86 -16.50
CA ARG A 202 -2.12 14.76 -16.09
C ARG A 202 -1.85 13.34 -15.60
N ILE A 203 -0.83 12.69 -16.15
CA ILE A 203 -0.49 11.29 -15.81
C ILE A 203 0.16 11.21 -14.44
N VAL A 204 1.09 12.12 -14.15
CA VAL A 204 1.84 12.18 -12.89
C VAL A 204 2.02 13.62 -12.44
N GLN A 205 2.27 13.83 -11.15
CA GLN A 205 2.67 15.11 -10.58
C GLN A 205 4.21 15.16 -10.54
N PRO A 206 4.88 15.99 -11.39
CA PRO A 206 6.34 15.97 -11.52
C PRO A 206 7.08 16.21 -10.21
N ARG A 207 6.54 17.06 -9.32
CA ARG A 207 7.13 17.36 -8.01
C ARG A 207 7.14 16.16 -7.06
N VAL A 208 6.29 15.16 -7.30
CA VAL A 208 6.14 13.97 -6.45
C VAL A 208 6.95 12.79 -6.98
N ILE A 209 7.40 12.82 -8.25
CA ILE A 209 8.18 11.73 -8.85
C ILE A 209 9.38 11.31 -7.99
N PRO A 210 10.23 12.21 -7.45
CA PRO A 210 11.36 11.79 -6.62
C PRO A 210 10.93 11.03 -5.36
N VAL A 211 9.82 11.44 -4.74
CA VAL A 211 9.26 10.76 -3.56
C VAL A 211 8.75 9.37 -3.92
N ALA A 212 8.06 9.24 -5.06
CA ALA A 212 7.56 7.98 -5.57
C ALA A 212 8.71 7.00 -5.92
N LEU A 213 9.80 7.50 -6.53
CA LEU A 213 10.99 6.70 -6.84
C LEU A 213 11.73 6.24 -5.57
N ILE A 214 11.88 7.11 -4.57
CA ILE A 214 12.47 6.74 -3.28
C ILE A 214 11.64 5.61 -2.65
N LEU A 215 10.32 5.75 -2.64
CA LEU A 215 9.43 4.73 -2.07
C LEU A 215 9.45 3.44 -2.87
N LEU A 216 9.46 3.50 -4.20
CA LEU A 216 9.64 2.35 -5.08
C LEU A 216 10.89 1.56 -4.66
N LEU A 217 12.04 2.23 -4.54
CA LEU A 217 13.31 1.58 -4.21
C LEU A 217 13.32 0.97 -2.80
N PHE A 218 12.70 1.62 -1.80
CA PHE A 218 12.51 1.04 -0.47
C PHE A 218 11.56 -0.16 -0.48
N SER A 219 10.58 -0.17 -1.37
CA SER A 219 9.55 -1.21 -1.44
C SER A 219 10.02 -2.48 -2.13
N LEU A 220 10.98 -2.40 -3.06
CA LEU A 220 11.51 -3.55 -3.81
C LEU A 220 11.99 -4.68 -2.89
N PRO A 221 12.90 -4.44 -1.91
CA PRO A 221 13.36 -5.51 -1.00
C PRO A 221 12.22 -6.09 -0.16
N TYR A 222 11.27 -5.26 0.28
CA TYR A 222 10.13 -5.72 1.09
C TYR A 222 9.22 -6.66 0.30
N PHE A 223 8.79 -6.29 -0.91
CA PHE A 223 7.90 -7.14 -1.70
C PHE A 223 8.61 -8.38 -2.26
N ALA A 224 9.91 -8.28 -2.56
CA ALA A 224 10.73 -9.46 -2.86
C ALA A 224 10.80 -10.41 -1.65
N THR A 225 11.04 -9.89 -0.43
CA THR A 225 11.02 -10.67 0.81
C THR A 225 9.66 -11.32 1.03
N GLN A 226 8.56 -10.57 0.84
CA GLN A 226 7.21 -11.09 1.01
C GLN A 226 6.95 -12.33 0.14
N THR A 227 7.53 -12.38 -1.04
CA THR A 227 7.33 -13.48 -1.99
C THR A 227 8.30 -14.63 -1.75
N TYR A 228 9.56 -14.34 -1.43
CA TYR A 228 10.63 -15.35 -1.47
C TYR A 228 11.19 -15.78 -0.11
N ILE A 229 10.78 -15.17 1.01
CA ILE A 229 11.37 -15.46 2.33
C ILE A 229 11.28 -16.96 2.70
N VAL A 230 10.18 -17.63 2.40
CA VAL A 230 9.99 -19.07 2.68
C VAL A 230 10.96 -19.90 1.83
N SER A 231 11.04 -19.63 0.53
CA SER A 231 11.96 -20.29 -0.39
C SER A 231 13.42 -20.00 -0.03
N TYR A 232 13.71 -18.78 0.43
CA TYR A 232 15.04 -18.39 0.89
C TYR A 232 15.49 -19.20 2.11
N VAL A 233 14.63 -19.30 3.14
CA VAL A 233 14.90 -20.08 4.36
C VAL A 233 15.11 -21.54 4.01
N ALA A 234 14.25 -22.12 3.15
CA ALA A 234 14.37 -23.51 2.72
C ALA A 234 15.67 -23.77 1.93
N ALA A 235 16.00 -22.93 0.95
CA ALA A 235 17.20 -23.08 0.13
C ALA A 235 18.51 -22.88 0.89
N ARG A 236 18.47 -22.10 1.98
CA ARG A 236 19.63 -21.84 2.85
C ARG A 236 19.71 -22.80 4.05
N HIS A 237 18.73 -23.73 4.17
CA HIS A 237 18.63 -24.68 5.30
C HIS A 237 18.62 -24.00 6.68
N PHE A 238 18.01 -22.81 6.78
CA PHE A 238 17.90 -22.10 8.05
C PHE A 238 16.81 -22.70 8.94
N HIS A 239 17.06 -22.80 10.25
CA HIS A 239 16.15 -23.37 11.23
C HIS A 239 15.21 -22.34 11.88
N VAL A 240 14.69 -21.40 11.09
CA VAL A 240 13.75 -20.37 11.54
C VAL A 240 12.42 -20.48 10.80
N ALA A 241 11.33 -20.20 11.51
CA ALA A 241 10.01 -20.15 10.89
C ALA A 241 9.83 -18.84 10.12
N ALA A 242 10.04 -18.86 8.80
CA ALA A 242 9.93 -17.68 7.93
C ALA A 242 8.62 -16.91 8.08
N GLY A 243 7.50 -17.61 8.36
CA GLY A 243 6.18 -17.01 8.53
C GLY A 243 6.07 -16.04 9.71
N VAL A 244 6.93 -16.17 10.72
CA VAL A 244 6.97 -15.30 11.90
C VAL A 244 7.47 -13.88 11.53
N PHE A 245 8.18 -13.74 10.41
CA PHE A 245 8.62 -12.44 9.91
C PHE A 245 7.47 -11.42 9.81
N PHE A 246 6.33 -11.81 9.24
CA PHE A 246 5.22 -10.89 8.95
C PHE A 246 4.53 -10.34 10.21
N PRO A 247 4.12 -11.15 11.19
CA PRO A 247 3.53 -10.62 12.42
C PRO A 247 4.53 -9.81 13.24
N VAL A 248 5.82 -10.17 13.25
CA VAL A 248 6.88 -9.39 13.90
C VAL A 248 7.05 -8.03 13.20
N TYR A 249 7.17 -8.01 11.88
CA TYR A 249 7.22 -6.78 11.08
C TYR A 249 6.03 -5.87 11.39
N ALA A 250 4.81 -6.41 11.38
CA ALA A 250 3.60 -5.65 11.63
C ALA A 250 3.55 -5.10 13.06
N GLY A 251 3.92 -5.90 14.06
CA GLY A 251 3.97 -5.49 15.46
C GLY A 251 4.99 -4.37 15.71
N ILE A 252 6.20 -4.52 15.15
CA ILE A 252 7.24 -3.49 15.27
C ILE A 252 6.82 -2.20 14.56
N LEU A 253 6.25 -2.30 13.35
CA LEU A 253 5.76 -1.13 12.62
C LEU A 253 4.66 -0.40 13.39
N LEU A 254 3.73 -1.14 14.02
CA LEU A 254 2.69 -0.57 14.89
C LEU A 254 3.32 0.23 16.04
N VAL A 255 4.26 -0.38 16.77
CA VAL A 255 4.93 0.25 17.90
C VAL A 255 5.71 1.50 17.45
N LEU A 256 6.48 1.40 16.36
CA LEU A 256 7.24 2.53 15.83
C LEU A 256 6.33 3.71 15.43
N ARG A 257 5.19 3.45 14.80
CA ARG A 257 4.25 4.51 14.38
C ARG A 257 3.60 5.20 15.58
N ILE A 258 3.33 4.47 16.66
CA ILE A 258 2.78 5.06 17.89
C ILE A 258 3.83 5.93 18.58
N ILE A 259 5.06 5.42 18.75
CA ILE A 259 6.15 6.11 19.44
C ILE A 259 6.63 7.33 18.65
N LEU A 260 6.79 7.20 17.34
CA LEU A 260 7.35 8.24 16.47
C LEU A 260 6.28 9.19 15.91
N ARG A 261 5.03 9.11 16.37
CA ARG A 261 3.91 9.92 15.85
C ARG A 261 4.23 11.40 15.73
N ASP A 262 4.78 12.01 16.79
CA ASP A 262 5.09 13.45 16.81
C ASP A 262 6.36 13.79 16.04
N TRP A 263 7.21 12.79 15.73
CA TRP A 263 8.42 12.97 14.93
C TRP A 263 8.09 13.22 13.45
N PHE A 264 6.99 12.66 12.94
CA PHE A 264 6.55 12.85 11.55
C PHE A 264 6.31 14.32 11.18
N ASP A 265 5.94 15.16 12.17
CA ASP A 265 5.71 16.60 11.95
C ASP A 265 6.96 17.45 12.25
N ARG A 266 7.89 16.96 13.11
CA ARG A 266 9.02 17.76 13.63
C ARG A 266 10.34 17.48 12.94
N VAL A 267 10.54 16.24 12.51
CA VAL A 267 11.83 15.80 11.96
C VAL A 267 11.84 16.06 10.45
N PRO A 268 12.86 16.74 9.92
CA PRO A 268 12.95 17.00 8.48
C PRO A 268 13.11 15.70 7.68
N PHE A 269 12.53 15.66 6.49
CA PHE A 269 12.55 14.51 5.57
C PHE A 269 13.94 13.92 5.34
N LYS A 270 14.97 14.80 5.26
CA LYS A 270 16.39 14.41 5.16
C LYS A 270 16.82 13.44 6.28
N ARG A 271 16.47 13.73 7.54
CA ARG A 271 16.88 12.88 8.67
C ARG A 271 16.17 11.53 8.61
N PHE A 272 14.90 11.52 8.23
CA PHE A 272 14.17 10.26 8.06
C PHE A 272 14.77 9.38 6.97
N ILE A 273 15.16 9.93 5.81
CA ILE A 273 15.79 9.13 4.74
C ILE A 273 17.03 8.40 5.27
N TRP A 274 17.95 9.12 5.92
CA TRP A 274 19.17 8.51 6.44
C TRP A 274 18.89 7.46 7.51
N LEU A 275 17.98 7.76 8.44
CA LEU A 275 17.58 6.82 9.47
C LEU A 275 16.98 5.54 8.87
N CYS A 276 16.03 5.68 7.95
CA CYS A 276 15.38 4.56 7.29
C CYS A 276 16.35 3.77 6.40
N LEU A 277 17.32 4.41 5.76
CA LEU A 277 18.39 3.72 5.00
C LEU A 277 19.25 2.84 5.91
N ILE A 278 19.66 3.37 7.07
CA ILE A 278 20.46 2.60 8.05
C ILE A 278 19.65 1.38 8.54
N PHE A 279 18.40 1.57 8.93
CA PHE A 279 17.57 0.48 9.40
C PHE A 279 17.27 -0.54 8.28
N ASN A 280 17.03 -0.06 7.04
CA ASN A 280 16.81 -0.96 5.91
C ASN A 280 18.06 -1.80 5.60
N LEU A 281 19.25 -1.18 5.66
CA LEU A 281 20.52 -1.89 5.52
C LEU A 281 20.69 -2.96 6.61
N LEU A 282 20.50 -2.60 7.89
CA LEU A 282 20.57 -3.55 9.00
C LEU A 282 19.55 -4.69 8.85
N GLY A 283 18.35 -4.36 8.37
CA GLY A 283 17.31 -5.35 8.06
C GLY A 283 17.74 -6.33 6.97
N LEU A 284 18.29 -5.84 5.88
CA LEU A 284 18.78 -6.69 4.77
C LEU A 284 19.99 -7.53 5.19
N ILE A 285 20.88 -7.02 6.02
CA ILE A 285 21.99 -7.80 6.62
C ILE A 285 21.42 -8.92 7.49
N GLY A 286 20.46 -8.63 8.37
CA GLY A 286 19.80 -9.64 9.20
C GLY A 286 19.13 -10.74 8.39
N LEU A 287 18.50 -10.37 7.25
CA LEU A 287 17.87 -11.34 6.35
C LEU A 287 18.91 -12.15 5.54
N THR A 288 20.07 -11.59 5.23
CA THR A 288 21.12 -12.30 4.50
C THR A 288 21.62 -13.52 5.26
N ASP A 289 21.77 -13.39 6.58
CA ASP A 289 22.28 -14.46 7.46
C ASP A 289 21.24 -14.82 8.53
N MET A 290 20.03 -15.14 8.11
CA MET A 290 18.87 -15.43 8.95
C MET A 290 18.92 -16.85 9.54
N ASN A 291 20.05 -17.22 10.16
CA ASN A 291 20.27 -18.54 10.74
C ASN A 291 19.70 -18.70 12.15
N ASN A 292 19.29 -17.61 12.79
CA ASN A 292 18.71 -17.61 14.13
C ASN A 292 17.60 -16.56 14.28
N TRP A 293 16.87 -16.64 15.39
CA TRP A 293 15.75 -15.74 15.68
C TRP A 293 16.16 -14.28 15.80
N ALA A 294 17.35 -13.97 16.31
CA ALA A 294 17.82 -12.60 16.45
C ALA A 294 18.00 -11.93 15.07
N MET A 295 18.52 -12.65 14.09
CA MET A 295 18.69 -12.15 12.73
C MET A 295 17.34 -11.99 12.00
N LEU A 296 16.38 -12.90 12.22
CA LEU A 296 15.02 -12.73 11.70
C LEU A 296 14.34 -11.49 12.31
N LEU A 297 14.47 -11.29 13.63
CA LEU A 297 13.94 -10.12 14.31
C LEU A 297 14.60 -8.82 13.82
N LEU A 298 15.93 -8.84 13.63
CA LEU A 298 16.67 -7.72 13.04
C LEU A 298 16.16 -7.41 11.61
N GLY A 299 15.95 -8.44 10.81
CA GLY A 299 15.40 -8.33 9.46
C GLY A 299 14.01 -7.69 9.45
N ALA A 300 13.11 -8.19 10.28
CA ALA A 300 11.75 -7.66 10.40
C ALA A 300 11.74 -6.22 10.95
N ALA A 301 12.51 -5.94 11.99
CA ALA A 301 12.62 -4.60 12.58
C ALA A 301 13.24 -3.60 11.61
N GLY A 302 14.29 -4.01 10.91
CA GLY A 302 14.98 -3.16 9.94
C GLY A 302 14.08 -2.79 8.76
N LEU A 303 13.34 -3.74 8.18
CA LEU A 303 12.39 -3.43 7.10
C LEU A 303 11.16 -2.64 7.61
N ALA A 304 10.70 -2.87 8.84
CA ALA A 304 9.62 -2.09 9.42
C ALA A 304 10.03 -0.62 9.64
N ALA A 305 11.22 -0.39 10.19
CA ALA A 305 11.78 0.94 10.38
C ALA A 305 12.28 1.59 9.07
N GLY A 306 12.67 0.79 8.08
CA GLY A 306 13.05 1.25 6.74
C GLY A 306 11.83 1.56 5.88
N TYR A 307 11.33 0.56 5.17
CA TYR A 307 10.20 0.71 4.24
C TYR A 307 8.90 1.11 4.95
N GLY A 308 8.58 0.45 6.08
CA GLY A 308 7.30 0.66 6.76
C GLY A 308 7.07 2.10 7.23
N LEU A 309 8.10 2.78 7.76
CA LEU A 309 8.02 4.20 8.10
C LEU A 309 8.07 5.09 6.87
N MET A 310 8.95 4.78 5.89
CA MET A 310 9.09 5.58 4.67
C MET A 310 7.80 5.66 3.87
N PHE A 311 6.94 4.65 3.91
CA PHE A 311 5.62 4.69 3.30
C PHE A 311 4.83 5.93 3.75
N SER A 312 4.64 6.13 5.06
CA SER A 312 3.86 7.26 5.61
C SER A 312 4.58 8.59 5.45
N ILE A 313 5.91 8.60 5.59
CA ILE A 313 6.75 9.80 5.45
C ILE A 313 6.71 10.30 4.00
N CYS A 314 6.87 9.41 3.03
CA CYS A 314 6.78 9.74 1.61
C CYS A 314 5.37 10.20 1.23
N GLN A 315 4.32 9.57 1.77
CA GLN A 315 2.94 9.99 1.51
C GLN A 315 2.67 11.40 2.04
N ALA A 316 3.07 11.69 3.27
CA ALA A 316 2.96 13.03 3.83
C ALA A 316 3.78 14.07 3.03
N LYS A 317 5.03 13.74 2.68
CA LYS A 317 5.88 14.63 1.88
C LYS A 317 5.30 14.88 0.49
N ALA A 318 4.75 13.87 -0.18
CA ALA A 318 4.10 14.02 -1.48
C ALA A 318 2.98 15.08 -1.46
N LEU A 319 2.17 15.08 -0.41
CA LEU A 319 1.09 16.05 -0.20
C LEU A 319 1.62 17.45 0.11
N MET A 320 2.70 17.54 0.90
CA MET A 320 3.32 18.85 1.27
C MET A 320 4.01 19.54 0.08
N LEU A 321 4.39 18.80 -0.97
CA LEU A 321 5.06 19.34 -2.16
C LEU A 321 4.12 20.06 -3.14
N VAL A 322 2.81 19.94 -2.96
CA VAL A 322 1.80 20.43 -3.90
C VAL A 322 0.67 21.18 -3.20
N PRO A 323 -0.03 22.08 -3.91
CA PRO A 323 -1.26 22.68 -3.40
C PRO A 323 -2.33 21.64 -3.12
N LYS A 324 -3.25 21.95 -2.19
CA LYS A 324 -4.37 21.05 -1.84
C LYS A 324 -5.22 20.60 -3.04
N ALA A 325 -5.34 21.47 -4.07
CA ALA A 325 -6.06 21.17 -5.30
C ALA A 325 -5.43 20.03 -6.14
N ASP A 326 -4.16 19.71 -5.92
CA ASP A 326 -3.41 18.67 -6.65
C ASP A 326 -3.14 17.42 -5.76
N HIS A 327 -3.74 17.32 -4.58
CA HIS A 327 -3.49 16.22 -3.63
C HIS A 327 -3.89 14.86 -4.20
N GLY A 328 -4.95 14.78 -5.03
CA GLY A 328 -5.38 13.54 -5.68
C GLY A 328 -4.31 13.03 -6.65
N LEU A 329 -3.81 13.91 -7.53
CA LEU A 329 -2.75 13.57 -8.47
C LEU A 329 -1.43 13.24 -7.76
N ALA A 330 -1.12 13.94 -6.66
CA ALA A 330 0.05 13.65 -5.83
C ALA A 330 -0.03 12.26 -5.19
N ASN A 331 -1.16 11.91 -4.57
CA ASN A 331 -1.39 10.56 -4.04
C ASN A 331 -1.37 9.50 -5.14
N SER A 332 -1.97 9.77 -6.30
CA SER A 332 -1.90 8.88 -7.46
C SER A 332 -0.46 8.58 -7.86
N THR A 333 0.37 9.62 -8.00
CA THR A 333 1.80 9.48 -8.35
C THR A 333 2.58 8.69 -7.28
N PHE A 334 2.31 8.96 -6.01
CA PHE A 334 2.87 8.22 -4.88
C PHE A 334 2.52 6.72 -4.95
N TYR A 335 1.26 6.39 -5.19
CA TYR A 335 0.80 5.00 -5.29
C TYR A 335 1.32 4.27 -6.53
N ILE A 336 1.59 4.95 -7.66
CA ILE A 336 2.30 4.36 -8.80
C ILE A 336 3.65 3.79 -8.36
N GLY A 337 4.40 4.52 -7.52
CA GLY A 337 5.67 4.03 -6.97
C GLY A 337 5.51 2.73 -6.18
N ILE A 338 4.44 2.60 -5.38
CA ILE A 338 4.15 1.38 -4.62
C ILE A 338 3.73 0.23 -5.54
N ASP A 339 2.80 0.48 -6.47
CA ASP A 339 2.29 -0.55 -7.38
C ASP A 339 3.43 -1.12 -8.25
N LEU A 340 4.37 -0.26 -8.69
CA LEU A 340 5.59 -0.70 -9.36
C LEU A 340 6.48 -1.53 -8.44
N GLY A 341 6.64 -1.14 -7.17
CA GLY A 341 7.40 -1.91 -6.19
C GLY A 341 6.80 -3.29 -5.91
N MET A 342 5.47 -3.36 -5.77
CA MET A 342 4.72 -4.63 -5.63
C MET A 342 4.87 -5.55 -6.84
N SER A 343 4.99 -4.98 -8.03
CA SER A 343 5.15 -5.75 -9.27
C SER A 343 6.60 -6.14 -9.53
N LEU A 344 7.52 -5.18 -9.44
CA LEU A 344 8.93 -5.37 -9.77
C LEU A 344 9.70 -6.13 -8.68
N GLY A 345 9.33 -6.00 -7.40
CA GLY A 345 9.97 -6.70 -6.30
C GLY A 345 10.00 -8.22 -6.50
N PRO A 346 8.85 -8.89 -6.68
CA PRO A 346 8.78 -10.30 -6.99
C PRO A 346 9.48 -10.68 -8.31
N ILE A 347 9.38 -9.86 -9.36
CA ILE A 347 10.03 -10.13 -10.65
C ILE A 347 11.55 -10.12 -10.50
N ILE A 348 12.11 -9.09 -9.87
CA ILE A 348 13.55 -8.98 -9.61
C ILE A 348 14.00 -10.12 -8.69
N GLY A 349 13.21 -10.42 -7.63
CA GLY A 349 13.47 -11.57 -6.76
C GLY A 349 13.50 -12.89 -7.51
N GLY A 350 12.59 -13.10 -8.47
CA GLY A 350 12.56 -14.26 -9.36
C GLY A 350 13.79 -14.35 -10.27
N LEU A 351 14.21 -13.24 -10.86
CA LEU A 351 15.41 -13.18 -11.67
C LEU A 351 16.67 -13.50 -10.86
N ILE A 352 16.79 -12.93 -9.65
CA ILE A 352 17.92 -13.23 -8.78
C ILE A 352 17.93 -14.73 -8.42
N SER A 353 16.81 -15.29 -8.00
CA SER A 353 16.72 -16.68 -7.57
C SER A 353 16.93 -17.68 -8.71
N SER A 354 16.67 -17.30 -9.96
CA SER A 354 16.88 -18.15 -11.14
C SER A 354 18.29 -18.08 -11.74
N GLN A 355 19.00 -16.97 -11.55
CA GLN A 355 20.28 -16.71 -12.19
C GLN A 355 21.47 -16.77 -11.21
N LEU A 356 21.23 -16.58 -9.91
CA LEU A 356 22.27 -16.51 -8.89
C LEU A 356 22.00 -17.50 -7.75
N PRO A 357 23.05 -17.96 -7.03
CA PRO A 357 22.85 -18.69 -5.78
C PRO A 357 21.99 -17.89 -4.81
N MET A 358 21.09 -18.54 -4.09
CA MET A 358 20.14 -17.90 -3.19
C MET A 358 20.82 -17.03 -2.10
N ALA A 359 22.06 -17.31 -1.77
CA ALA A 359 22.88 -16.48 -0.86
C ALA A 359 23.03 -15.03 -1.32
N TRP A 360 22.95 -14.76 -2.63
CA TRP A 360 23.06 -13.41 -3.20
C TRP A 360 21.73 -12.64 -3.23
N PHE A 361 20.63 -13.26 -2.81
CA PHE A 361 19.30 -12.65 -2.90
C PHE A 361 19.24 -11.28 -2.21
N TYR A 362 19.53 -11.21 -0.92
CA TYR A 362 19.53 -9.96 -0.18
C TYR A 362 20.72 -9.04 -0.47
N PRO A 363 21.96 -9.53 -0.65
CA PRO A 363 23.07 -8.69 -1.10
C PRO A 363 22.78 -7.91 -2.41
N VAL A 364 22.16 -8.54 -3.39
CA VAL A 364 21.73 -7.84 -4.62
C VAL A 364 20.63 -6.81 -4.32
N MET A 365 19.68 -7.13 -3.45
CA MET A 365 18.64 -6.17 -3.04
C MET A 365 19.21 -4.94 -2.31
N MET A 366 20.38 -5.03 -1.68
CA MET A 366 21.05 -3.87 -1.06
C MET A 366 21.46 -2.80 -2.07
N VAL A 367 21.56 -3.13 -3.37
CA VAL A 367 21.82 -2.16 -4.45
C VAL A 367 20.76 -1.06 -4.51
N THR A 368 19.55 -1.32 -4.01
CA THR A 368 18.51 -0.29 -3.91
C THR A 368 18.91 0.88 -3.01
N LEU A 369 19.76 0.65 -2.00
CA LEU A 369 20.16 1.67 -1.03
C LEU A 369 21.01 2.79 -1.65
N PRO A 370 22.11 2.52 -2.37
CA PRO A 370 22.84 3.56 -3.08
C PRO A 370 21.98 4.26 -4.14
N LEU A 371 21.06 3.56 -4.81
CA LEU A 371 20.13 4.17 -5.75
C LEU A 371 19.21 5.18 -5.05
N ILE A 372 18.71 4.88 -3.85
CA ILE A 372 17.92 5.83 -3.04
C ILE A 372 18.75 7.08 -2.74
N ILE A 373 20.03 6.91 -2.37
CA ILE A 373 20.92 8.03 -2.09
C ILE A 373 21.09 8.90 -3.35
N VAL A 374 21.32 8.30 -4.51
CA VAL A 374 21.45 9.02 -5.79
C VAL A 374 20.17 9.81 -6.09
N VAL A 375 19.00 9.18 -6.05
CA VAL A 375 17.71 9.86 -6.28
C VAL A 375 17.53 11.02 -5.30
N TYR A 376 17.83 10.80 -4.02
CA TYR A 376 17.72 11.85 -3.01
C TYR A 376 18.68 13.02 -3.28
N LEU A 377 19.95 12.76 -3.59
CA LEU A 377 20.96 13.81 -3.84
C LEU A 377 20.61 14.64 -5.08
N VAL A 378 20.15 14.00 -6.16
CA VAL A 378 19.70 14.69 -7.38
C VAL A 378 18.49 15.58 -7.09
N SER A 379 17.56 15.10 -6.26
CA SER A 379 16.30 15.78 -5.99
C SER A 379 16.31 16.62 -4.70
N ARG A 380 17.45 16.75 -4.01
CA ARG A 380 17.55 17.37 -2.67
C ARG A 380 16.97 18.78 -2.58
N ARG A 381 17.13 19.59 -3.66
CA ARG A 381 16.58 20.97 -3.73
C ARG A 381 15.05 20.98 -3.74
N GLN A 382 14.45 19.96 -4.29
CA GLN A 382 13.00 19.80 -4.41
C GLN A 382 12.40 19.18 -3.14
N LEU A 383 13.21 18.36 -2.42
CA LEU A 383 12.81 17.63 -1.22
C LEU A 383 13.20 18.34 0.10
N ALA A 384 13.86 19.46 0.04
CA ALA A 384 14.24 20.27 1.19
C ALA A 384 13.03 20.86 1.94
#